data_bd94e9719b1af3e94e7ef151d83e6684
#
_entry.id   bd94e9719b1af3e94e7ef151d83e6684
#
_cell.length_a   1.000
_cell.length_b   1.000
_cell.length_c   1.000
_cell.angle_alpha   90.00
_cell.angle_beta   90.00
_cell.angle_gamma   90.00
#
_symmetry.space_group_name_H-M   'P 1'
#
loop_
_entity.id
_entity.type
_entity.pdbx_description
1 polymer ?
#
loop_
_entity_poly.entity_id
_entity_poly.type
_entity_poly.pdbx_seq_one_letter_code
_entity_poly.pdbx_strand_id
1 'polypeptide(L)' 'MKPLKEKISITIDWDILEKIKKMAEDDERSLSQYINLVLKKHVSNEEK' A
#
# COMPACT_ATOMS: atom_id res chain seq x y z
N MET A 1 -2.96 -0.30 24.54
CA MET A 1 -2.13 0.42 23.57
C MET A 1 -2.48 0.00 22.15
N LYS A 2 -2.64 0.94 21.27
CA LYS A 2 -2.99 0.63 19.89
C LYS A 2 -1.77 0.13 19.13
N PRO A 3 -1.93 -0.86 18.27
CA PRO A 3 -0.82 -1.28 17.42
C PRO A 3 -0.46 -0.18 16.43
N LEU A 4 0.79 -0.16 16.00
CA LEU A 4 1.23 0.82 15.02
C LEU A 4 0.59 0.59 13.65
N LYS A 5 0.22 -0.65 13.37
CA LYS A 5 -0.42 -1.02 12.11
C LYS A 5 -1.57 -1.97 12.38
N GLU A 6 -2.61 -1.83 11.59
CA GLU A 6 -3.77 -2.69 11.69
C GLU A 6 -3.92 -3.55 10.46
N LYS A 7 -4.43 -4.75 10.66
CA LYS A 7 -4.73 -5.63 9.54
C LYS A 7 -6.11 -5.28 9.01
N ILE A 8 -6.20 -5.10 7.71
CA ILE A 8 -7.47 -4.88 7.05
C ILE A 8 -7.56 -5.75 5.81
N SER A 9 -8.77 -5.95 5.33
CA SER A 9 -9.00 -6.66 4.07
C SER A 9 -9.70 -5.74 3.11
N ILE A 10 -9.23 -5.72 1.88
CA ILE A 10 -9.84 -4.91 0.84
C ILE A 10 -9.92 -5.73 -0.43
N THR A 11 -10.80 -5.31 -1.34
CA THR A 11 -10.84 -5.90 -2.67
C THR A 11 -10.20 -4.92 -3.64
N ILE A 12 -9.42 -5.45 -4.56
CA ILE A 12 -8.70 -4.64 -5.54
C ILE A 12 -8.89 -5.28 -6.91
N ASP A 13 -9.01 -4.45 -7.94
CA ASP A 13 -9.07 -4.96 -9.30
C ASP A 13 -7.82 -5.81 -9.57
N TRP A 14 -8.00 -6.96 -10.19
CA TRP A 14 -6.88 -7.90 -10.34
C TRP A 14 -5.75 -7.33 -11.20
N ASP A 15 -6.09 -6.54 -12.22
CA ASP A 15 -5.07 -5.95 -13.08
C ASP A 15 -4.26 -4.89 -12.33
N ILE A 16 -4.92 -4.13 -11.46
CA ILE A 16 -4.24 -3.16 -10.60
C ILE A 16 -3.33 -3.90 -9.62
N LEU A 17 -3.85 -4.98 -9.06
CA LEU A 17 -3.07 -5.78 -8.12
C LEU A 17 -1.78 -6.30 -8.74
N GLU A 18 -1.87 -6.81 -9.98
CA GLU A 18 -0.70 -7.32 -10.66
C GLU A 18 0.35 -6.23 -10.89
N LYS A 19 -0.10 -5.06 -11.30
CA LYS A 19 0.81 -3.95 -11.52
C LYS A 19 1.49 -3.51 -10.24
N ILE A 20 0.72 -3.45 -9.17
CA ILE A 20 1.28 -3.04 -7.87
C ILE A 20 2.28 -4.07 -7.36
N LYS A 21 2.00 -5.36 -7.56
CA LYS A 21 2.93 -6.41 -7.17
C LYS A 21 4.28 -6.21 -7.84
N LYS A 22 4.24 -5.93 -9.13
CA LYS A 22 5.46 -5.73 -9.89
C LYS A 22 6.22 -4.50 -9.41
N MET A 23 5.49 -3.42 -9.16
CA MET A 23 6.10 -2.19 -8.66
C MET A 23 6.73 -2.39 -7.29
N ALA A 24 6.08 -3.18 -6.45
CA ALA A 24 6.62 -3.48 -5.12
C ALA A 24 7.91 -4.27 -5.24
N GLU A 25 7.95 -5.24 -6.14
CA GLU A 25 9.17 -6.03 -6.37
C GLU A 25 10.30 -5.16 -6.87
N ASP A 26 10.01 -4.25 -7.80
CA ASP A 26 11.02 -3.35 -8.32
C ASP A 26 11.60 -2.46 -7.23
N ASP A 27 10.79 -2.16 -6.23
CA ASP A 27 11.20 -1.32 -5.10
C ASP A 27 11.73 -2.16 -3.93
N GLU A 28 11.83 -3.46 -4.11
CA GLU A 28 12.30 -4.39 -3.09
C GLU A 28 11.51 -4.30 -1.80
N ARG A 29 10.20 -4.12 -1.94
CA ARG A 29 9.29 -4.05 -0.80
C ARG A 29 8.25 -5.16 -0.90
N SER A 30 7.69 -5.54 0.23
CA SER A 30 6.55 -6.45 0.21
C SER A 30 5.34 -5.68 -0.32
N LEU A 31 4.35 -6.42 -0.80
CA LEU A 31 3.14 -5.80 -1.33
C LEU A 31 2.46 -4.93 -0.28
N SER A 32 2.36 -5.43 0.95
CA SER A 32 1.73 -4.67 2.04
C SER A 32 2.47 -3.38 2.31
N GLN A 33 3.80 -3.44 2.36
CA GLN A 33 4.61 -2.26 2.61
C GLN A 33 4.46 -1.24 1.49
N TYR A 34 4.43 -1.71 0.26
CA TYR A 34 4.31 -0.81 -0.87
C TYR A 34 2.95 -0.09 -0.86
N ILE A 35 1.88 -0.84 -0.63
CA ILE A 35 0.55 -0.26 -0.57
C ILE A 35 0.46 0.77 0.56
N ASN A 36 1.01 0.43 1.71
CA ASN A 36 0.99 1.35 2.84
C ASN A 36 1.73 2.65 2.50
N LEU A 37 2.85 2.53 1.82
CA LEU A 37 3.63 3.70 1.42
C LEU A 37 2.85 4.59 0.46
N VAL A 38 2.20 3.99 -0.52
CA VAL A 38 1.41 4.74 -1.50
C VAL A 38 0.27 5.47 -0.81
N LEU A 39 -0.44 4.80 0.07
CA LEU A 39 -1.55 5.41 0.79
C LEU A 39 -1.06 6.53 1.71
N LYS A 40 0.07 6.33 2.34
CA LYS A 40 0.65 7.32 3.22
C LYS A 40 0.97 8.60 2.46
N LYS A 41 1.53 8.46 1.28
CA LYS A 41 1.85 9.61 0.43
C LYS A 41 0.59 10.33 -0.01
N HIS A 42 -0.44 9.56 -0.35
CA HIS A 42 -1.70 10.15 -0.78
C HIS A 42 -2.34 10.97 0.34
N VAL A 43 -2.35 10.42 1.55
CA VAL A 43 -2.91 11.12 2.70
C VAL A 43 -2.13 12.39 2.99
N SER A 44 -0.82 12.33 2.90
CA SER A 44 0.02 13.51 3.14
C SER A 44 -0.30 14.63 2.16
N ASN A 45 -0.55 14.28 0.90
CA ASN A 45 -0.89 15.27 -0.10
C ASN A 45 -2.23 15.93 0.18
N GLU A 46 -3.17 15.16 0.73
CA GLU A 46 -4.51 15.68 1.01
C GLU A 46 -4.57 16.55 2.25
N GLU A 47 -3.64 16.34 3.15
CA GLU A 47 -3.64 17.02 4.45
C GLU A 47 -2.82 18.30 4.48
N LYS A 48 -2.67 18.91 3.40
CA LYS A 48 -1.90 20.15 3.37
C LYS A 48 -2.54 21.28 4.12
#